data_d6304f4eb02c61a9b81632d2f012603b
#
_entry.id   d6304f4eb02c61a9b81632d2f012603b
#
_cell.length_a   1.000
_cell.length_b   1.000
_cell.length_c   1.000
_cell.angle_alpha   90.00
_cell.angle_beta   90.00
_cell.angle_gamma   90.00
#
_symmetry.space_group_name_H-M   'P 1'
#
loop_
_entity.id
_entity.type
_entity.pdbx_description
1 polymer ?
#
loop_
_entity_poly.entity_id
_entity_poly.type
_entity_poly.pdbx_seq_one_letter_code
_entity_poly.pdbx_strand_id
1 'polypeptide(L)'
;MTDLRTGWKILTHDWCSPLQGGAPLVTGPLPVTLRAVTLDTSAEDCAPGWHYCAGIPSAWRIAGMXXXXMWPSGRPSRIVAVTASADALQRNTKRRASSLVLEREATPVELTEAFRAFSVPFGALAAEMAQEQAAWFAALARPMRDPRLVAEGLKQALAARALPWTLRELESPRATRAAWAARDARDARAARAAWAAWDARA
;
A
#
# COMPACT_ATOMS: atom_id res chain seq x y z
N MET A 1 29.55 7.10 5.97
CA MET A 1 28.62 8.01 5.27
C MET A 1 27.83 7.20 4.25
N THR A 2 26.52 7.26 4.31
CA THR A 2 25.68 6.56 3.34
C THR A 2 25.72 7.29 2.00
N ASP A 3 26.04 6.56 0.93
CA ASP A 3 26.02 7.13 -0.41
C ASP A 3 24.58 7.49 -0.79
N LEU A 4 24.32 8.78 -0.97
CA LEU A 4 23.01 9.28 -1.39
C LEU A 4 22.79 9.13 -2.91
N ARG A 5 23.85 8.88 -3.67
CA ARG A 5 23.75 8.88 -5.13
C ARG A 5 23.16 7.59 -5.72
N THR A 6 23.16 6.53 -4.95
CA THR A 6 22.62 5.25 -5.44
C THR A 6 21.35 4.88 -4.69
N GLY A 7 20.45 4.13 -5.33
CA GLY A 7 19.22 3.69 -4.70
C GLY A 7 18.28 2.95 -5.64
N TRP A 8 17.00 2.97 -5.28
CA TRP A 8 15.97 2.18 -5.95
C TRP A 8 14.71 3.01 -6.15
N LYS A 9 14.14 2.90 -7.33
CA LYS A 9 12.85 3.53 -7.67
C LYS A 9 11.87 2.43 -8.05
N ILE A 10 10.63 2.58 -7.60
CA ILE A 10 9.57 1.66 -7.97
C ILE A 10 8.72 2.25 -9.09
N LEU A 11 8.38 1.44 -10.07
CA LEU A 11 7.60 1.83 -11.25
C LEU A 11 6.50 0.80 -11.51
N THR A 12 5.54 1.16 -12.34
CA THR A 12 4.49 0.25 -12.82
C THR A 12 5.03 -0.65 -13.93
N HIS A 13 4.22 -1.62 -14.36
CA HIS A 13 4.54 -2.45 -15.53
C HIS A 13 4.88 -1.59 -16.76
N ASP A 14 4.14 -0.51 -16.95
CA ASP A 14 4.27 0.38 -18.11
C ASP A 14 5.26 1.52 -17.88
N TRP A 15 6.16 1.35 -16.90
CA TRP A 15 7.24 2.29 -16.59
C TRP A 15 6.79 3.66 -16.09
N CYS A 16 5.57 3.78 -15.58
CA CYS A 16 5.05 5.03 -15.00
C CYS A 16 5.38 5.11 -13.51
N SER A 17 5.36 6.32 -12.96
CA SER A 17 5.39 6.49 -11.50
C SER A 17 4.04 6.03 -10.92
N PRO A 18 4.01 5.06 -10.01
CA PRO A 18 2.71 4.56 -9.51
C PRO A 18 1.91 5.60 -8.71
N LEU A 19 2.58 6.55 -8.08
CA LEU A 19 1.94 7.53 -7.18
C LEU A 19 1.71 8.89 -7.83
N GLN A 20 2.54 9.26 -8.79
CA GLN A 20 2.50 10.59 -9.40
C GLN A 20 1.74 10.61 -10.74
N GLY A 21 1.54 9.45 -11.32
CA GLY A 21 0.92 9.36 -12.65
C GLY A 21 1.87 9.83 -13.74
N GLY A 22 1.31 10.16 -14.88
CA GLY A 22 2.05 10.71 -16.01
C GLY A 22 2.46 9.67 -17.05
N ALA A 23 3.24 10.12 -18.02
CA ALA A 23 3.74 9.28 -19.11
C ALA A 23 4.82 8.30 -18.61
N PRO A 24 5.07 7.21 -19.36
CA PRO A 24 6.17 6.32 -19.04
C PRO A 24 7.51 7.04 -18.95
N LEU A 25 8.26 6.74 -17.89
CA LEU A 25 9.59 7.33 -17.68
C LEU A 25 10.65 6.64 -18.54
N VAL A 26 10.35 5.45 -19.03
CA VAL A 26 11.25 4.64 -19.86
C VAL A 26 10.52 4.34 -21.17
N THR A 27 11.09 4.79 -22.27
CA THR A 27 10.53 4.55 -23.62
C THR A 27 11.50 3.78 -24.52
N GLY A 28 12.62 3.33 -23.96
CA GLY A 28 13.64 2.55 -24.67
C GLY A 28 14.40 1.64 -23.72
N PRO A 29 15.50 1.05 -24.14
CA PRO A 29 16.28 0.19 -23.26
C PRO A 29 16.95 0.99 -22.14
N LEU A 30 17.13 0.35 -20.99
CA LEU A 30 17.92 0.92 -19.89
C LEU A 30 19.42 0.84 -20.24
N PRO A 31 20.25 1.79 -19.79
CA PRO A 31 19.92 2.89 -18.87
C PRO A 31 19.24 4.09 -19.54
N VAL A 32 18.40 4.80 -18.77
CA VAL A 32 17.68 6.00 -19.22
C VAL A 32 17.90 7.14 -18.23
N THR A 33 18.35 8.30 -18.74
CA THR A 33 18.50 9.50 -17.91
C THR A 33 17.17 10.27 -17.91
N LEU A 34 16.60 10.47 -16.74
CA LEU A 34 15.39 11.28 -16.60
C LEU A 34 15.74 12.77 -16.74
N ARG A 35 14.88 13.50 -17.43
CA ARG A 35 15.04 14.96 -17.61
C ARG A 35 15.17 15.64 -16.25
N ALA A 36 16.09 16.59 -16.16
CA ALA A 36 16.28 17.34 -14.93
C ALA A 36 15.02 18.13 -14.56
N VAL A 37 14.71 18.15 -13.26
CA VAL A 37 13.59 18.90 -12.70
C VAL A 37 14.11 19.79 -11.57
N THR A 38 13.34 20.83 -11.25
CA THR A 38 13.66 21.67 -10.09
C THR A 38 13.63 20.82 -8.82
N LEU A 39 14.72 20.89 -8.05
CA LEU A 39 14.81 20.20 -6.77
C LEU A 39 14.38 21.16 -5.66
N ASP A 40 13.32 20.80 -4.95
CA ASP A 40 12.92 21.52 -3.75
C ASP A 40 13.72 20.96 -2.56
N THR A 41 14.43 21.81 -1.88
CA THR A 41 15.26 21.44 -0.72
C THR A 41 14.53 21.57 0.61
N SER A 42 13.23 21.89 0.61
CA SER A 42 12.42 22.01 1.83
C SER A 42 12.33 20.66 2.57
N ALA A 43 11.79 20.70 3.78
CA ALA A 43 11.59 19.48 4.59
C ALA A 43 10.36 18.67 4.17
N GLU A 44 9.55 19.15 3.24
CA GLU A 44 8.34 18.46 2.79
C GLU A 44 8.66 17.12 2.12
N ASP A 45 7.94 16.08 2.47
CA ASP A 45 8.21 14.72 1.99
C ASP A 45 7.95 14.55 0.50
N CYS A 46 6.95 15.22 -0.05
CA CYS A 46 6.52 15.05 -1.45
C CYS A 46 6.79 16.28 -2.31
N ALA A 47 7.75 17.11 -1.91
CA ALA A 47 8.16 18.31 -2.67
C ALA A 47 8.83 17.93 -4.01
N PRO A 48 8.90 18.87 -4.97
CA PRO A 48 9.45 18.61 -6.30
C PRO A 48 10.85 18.02 -6.31
N GLY A 49 11.08 17.12 -7.26
CA GLY A 49 12.31 16.35 -7.43
C GLY A 49 12.00 14.92 -7.82
N TRP A 50 12.99 14.18 -8.30
CA TRP A 50 12.85 12.76 -8.58
C TRP A 50 13.02 11.95 -7.29
N HIS A 51 11.99 11.26 -6.87
CA HIS A 51 11.99 10.46 -5.64
C HIS A 51 12.50 9.04 -5.87
N TYR A 52 13.30 8.54 -4.91
CA TYR A 52 13.81 7.18 -4.86
C TYR A 52 14.10 6.81 -3.40
N CYS A 53 14.55 5.59 -3.15
CA CYS A 53 14.80 5.08 -1.80
C CYS A 53 16.19 4.46 -1.70
N ALA A 54 16.75 4.38 -0.49
CA ALA A 54 18.05 3.76 -0.26
C ALA A 54 18.04 2.26 -0.59
N GLY A 55 16.94 1.57 -0.33
CA GLY A 55 16.85 0.12 -0.51
C GLY A 55 15.53 -0.33 -1.10
N ILE A 56 15.55 -1.53 -1.66
CA ILE A 56 14.37 -2.20 -2.24
C ILE A 56 13.19 -2.27 -1.24
N PRO A 57 13.41 -2.69 0.03
CA PRO A 57 12.29 -2.75 0.97
C PRO A 57 11.64 -1.40 1.24
N SER A 58 12.44 -0.33 1.30
CA SER A 58 11.90 1.03 1.52
C SER A 58 11.08 1.50 0.32
N ALA A 59 11.56 1.22 -0.91
CA ALA A 59 10.83 1.57 -2.13
C ALA A 59 9.50 0.81 -2.19
N TRP A 60 9.52 -0.48 -1.88
CA TRP A 60 8.33 -1.33 -1.86
C TRP A 60 7.33 -0.86 -0.79
N ARG A 61 7.81 -0.56 0.41
CA ARG A 61 6.95 -0.10 1.52
C ARG A 61 6.23 1.21 1.17
N ILE A 62 6.92 2.17 0.58
CA ILE A 62 6.30 3.45 0.18
C ILE A 62 5.20 3.21 -0.86
N ALA A 63 5.45 2.38 -1.84
CA ALA A 63 4.45 2.04 -2.86
C ALA A 63 3.27 1.25 -2.26
N GLY A 64 3.53 0.37 -1.31
CA GLY A 64 2.52 -0.45 -0.63
C GLY A 64 1.65 0.31 0.36
N MET A 65 2.14 1.41 0.91
CA MET A 65 1.34 2.28 1.79
C MET A 65 0.22 3.01 1.08
N UNK A 66 0.35 3.20 -0.03
CA UNK A 66 -0.71 3.81 -0.75
C UNK A 66 -1.85 2.86 -0.77
N UNK A 67 -2.63 3.11 -0.22
CA UNK A 67 -3.76 2.27 -0.12
C UNK A 67 -4.18 1.77 -1.42
N UNK A 68 -4.33 0.83 -1.36
CA UNK A 68 -4.61 0.07 -2.49
C UNK A 68 -5.58 0.70 -3.40
N UNK A 69 -5.64 1.23 -3.74
CA UNK A 69 -6.44 1.71 -4.73
C UNK A 69 -6.02 3.03 -5.18
N MET A 70 -4.99 3.37 -4.83
CA MET A 70 -4.66 4.76 -5.12
C MET A 70 -3.44 4.84 -6.05
N TRP A 71 -3.30 3.95 -6.98
CA TRP A 71 -2.23 3.99 -7.97
C TRP A 71 -2.79 4.49 -9.33
N PRO A 72 -2.72 5.80 -9.59
CA PRO A 72 -3.33 6.37 -10.81
C PRO A 72 -2.73 5.81 -12.11
N SER A 73 -1.48 5.34 -12.08
CA SER A 73 -0.82 4.79 -13.27
C SER A 73 -0.67 3.27 -13.24
N GLY A 74 -1.35 2.60 -12.31
CA GLY A 74 -1.26 1.15 -12.20
C GLY A 74 -0.41 0.65 -11.06
N ARG A 75 -0.47 -0.65 -10.79
CA ARG A 75 0.20 -1.27 -9.65
C ARG A 75 1.71 -1.22 -9.78
N PRO A 76 2.42 -0.95 -8.66
CA PRO A 76 3.88 -1.09 -8.64
C PRO A 76 4.28 -2.53 -9.00
N SER A 77 5.21 -2.69 -9.93
CA SER A 77 5.60 -4.02 -10.38
C SER A 77 7.07 -4.12 -10.79
N ARG A 78 7.75 -2.99 -10.99
CA ARG A 78 9.17 -2.97 -11.36
C ARG A 78 9.96 -2.22 -10.29
N ILE A 79 11.13 -2.73 -9.97
CA ILE A 79 12.07 -2.07 -9.07
C ILE A 79 13.35 -1.84 -9.86
N VAL A 80 13.78 -0.58 -9.94
CA VAL A 80 14.85 -0.15 -10.82
C VAL A 80 15.97 0.48 -9.99
N ALA A 81 17.19 0.03 -10.20
CA ALA A 81 18.39 0.66 -9.62
C ALA A 81 18.56 2.04 -10.24
N VAL A 82 18.90 3.03 -9.42
CA VAL A 82 19.08 4.40 -9.90
C VAL A 82 20.39 5.00 -9.41
N THR A 83 20.96 5.88 -10.25
CA THR A 83 22.04 6.78 -9.88
C THR A 83 21.51 8.22 -9.93
N ALA A 84 21.67 8.94 -8.83
CA ALA A 84 21.15 10.30 -8.67
C ALA A 84 22.25 11.34 -8.93
N SER A 85 21.82 12.53 -9.31
CA SER A 85 22.71 13.70 -9.44
C SER A 85 23.35 14.05 -8.09
N ALA A 86 24.44 14.84 -8.15
CA ALA A 86 25.24 15.20 -6.97
C ALA A 86 24.46 16.01 -5.91
N ASP A 87 23.35 16.62 -6.31
CA ASP A 87 22.46 17.40 -5.42
C ASP A 87 21.50 16.53 -4.60
N ALA A 88 21.65 15.21 -4.65
CA ALA A 88 20.78 14.26 -3.95
C ALA A 88 20.70 14.58 -2.45
N LEU A 89 19.49 14.56 -1.92
CA LEU A 89 19.24 14.77 -0.50
C LEU A 89 18.31 13.70 0.07
N GLN A 90 18.40 13.48 1.37
CA GLN A 90 17.55 12.51 2.06
C GLN A 90 16.54 13.22 2.94
N ARG A 91 15.31 12.75 2.88
CA ARG A 91 14.22 13.18 3.76
C ARG A 91 13.51 11.92 4.28
N ASN A 92 13.66 11.66 5.56
CA ASN A 92 13.10 10.45 6.18
C ASN A 92 13.59 9.19 5.46
N THR A 93 12.67 8.39 4.93
CA THR A 93 12.98 7.14 4.22
C THR A 93 13.13 7.35 2.70
N LYS A 94 12.84 8.58 2.23
CA LYS A 94 12.89 8.93 0.80
C LYS A 94 14.15 9.73 0.49
N ARG A 95 14.58 9.64 -0.75
CA ARG A 95 15.63 10.48 -1.30
C ARG A 95 15.07 11.26 -2.48
N ARG A 96 15.63 12.43 -2.74
CA ARG A 96 15.25 13.29 -3.87
C ARG A 96 16.51 13.78 -4.57
N ALA A 97 16.40 13.99 -5.89
CA ALA A 97 17.46 14.59 -6.69
C ALA A 97 16.85 15.34 -7.86
N SER A 98 17.59 16.27 -8.45
CA SER A 98 17.12 16.98 -9.64
C SER A 98 17.12 16.07 -10.88
N SER A 99 17.96 15.04 -10.92
CA SER A 99 18.04 14.10 -12.04
C SER A 99 18.34 12.69 -11.53
N LEU A 100 17.84 11.68 -12.25
CA LEU A 100 18.15 10.26 -12.02
C LEU A 100 18.53 9.60 -13.34
N VAL A 101 19.47 8.68 -13.27
CA VAL A 101 19.67 7.66 -14.29
C VAL A 101 18.98 6.38 -13.79
N LEU A 102 18.04 5.87 -14.55
CA LEU A 102 17.42 4.55 -14.32
C LEU A 102 18.35 3.53 -14.96
N GLU A 103 19.05 2.74 -14.15
CA GLU A 103 20.17 1.91 -14.62
C GLU A 103 19.72 0.56 -15.19
N ARG A 104 19.01 -0.18 -14.37
CA ARG A 104 18.57 -1.56 -14.69
C ARG A 104 17.49 -1.99 -13.73
N GLU A 105 16.75 -3.00 -14.09
CA GLU A 105 15.81 -3.64 -13.14
C GLU A 105 16.56 -4.43 -12.07
N ALA A 106 15.94 -4.59 -10.91
CA ALA A 106 16.44 -5.44 -9.85
C ALA A 106 16.43 -6.90 -10.31
N THR A 107 17.50 -7.59 -10.01
CA THR A 107 17.60 -9.02 -10.32
C THR A 107 16.76 -9.86 -9.33
N PRO A 108 16.35 -11.07 -9.70
CA PRO A 108 15.66 -11.97 -8.77
C PRO A 108 16.46 -12.24 -7.48
N VAL A 109 17.79 -12.29 -7.58
CA VAL A 109 18.66 -12.49 -6.41
C VAL A 109 18.54 -11.28 -5.45
N GLU A 110 18.66 -10.05 -5.97
CA GLU A 110 18.53 -8.82 -5.17
C GLU A 110 17.14 -8.74 -4.50
N LEU A 111 16.09 -9.11 -5.23
CA LEU A 111 14.73 -9.13 -4.67
C LEU A 111 14.64 -10.16 -3.54
N THR A 112 15.14 -11.36 -3.76
CA THR A 112 15.13 -12.42 -2.75
C THR A 112 15.88 -11.99 -1.49
N GLU A 113 17.08 -11.44 -1.65
CA GLU A 113 17.89 -10.96 -0.52
C GLU A 113 17.22 -9.80 0.21
N ALA A 114 16.68 -8.84 -0.54
CA ALA A 114 16.02 -7.66 0.04
C ALA A 114 14.81 -8.03 0.89
N PHE A 115 14.06 -9.05 0.47
CA PHE A 115 12.85 -9.48 1.18
C PHE A 115 13.09 -10.60 2.18
N ARG A 116 14.27 -11.22 2.19
CA ARG A 116 14.63 -12.26 3.15
C ARG A 116 14.49 -11.78 4.60
N ALA A 117 14.89 -10.54 4.87
CA ALA A 117 14.81 -9.95 6.20
C ALA A 117 13.36 -9.75 6.67
N PHE A 118 12.41 -9.73 5.75
CA PHE A 118 10.97 -9.59 6.06
C PHE A 118 10.26 -10.94 6.11
N SER A 119 10.79 -11.96 5.43
CA SER A 119 10.11 -13.26 5.35
C SER A 119 10.06 -13.97 6.71
N VAL A 120 11.11 -13.85 7.52
CA VAL A 120 11.15 -14.52 8.83
C VAL A 120 10.16 -13.89 9.81
N PRO A 121 10.16 -12.56 10.05
CA PRO A 121 9.14 -11.95 10.91
C PRO A 121 7.72 -12.13 10.34
N PHE A 122 7.54 -12.03 9.03
CA PHE A 122 6.23 -12.23 8.40
C PHE A 122 5.78 -13.69 8.52
N GLY A 123 6.68 -14.63 8.38
CA GLY A 123 6.38 -16.05 8.55
C GLY A 123 5.90 -16.37 9.96
N ALA A 124 6.60 -15.84 10.97
CA ALA A 124 6.22 -16.01 12.37
C ALA A 124 4.86 -15.36 12.65
N LEU A 125 4.67 -14.12 12.19
CA LEU A 125 3.39 -13.42 12.35
C LEU A 125 2.25 -14.14 11.61
N ALA A 126 2.51 -14.62 10.40
CA ALA A 126 1.51 -15.37 9.63
C ALA A 126 1.10 -16.66 10.34
N ALA A 127 2.06 -17.36 10.95
CA ALA A 127 1.80 -18.57 11.73
C ALA A 127 0.96 -18.25 12.97
N GLU A 128 1.31 -17.17 13.67
CA GLU A 128 0.56 -16.71 14.85
C GLU A 128 -0.86 -16.32 14.47
N MET A 129 -1.03 -15.55 13.40
CA MET A 129 -2.34 -15.16 12.89
C MET A 129 -3.16 -16.39 12.47
N ALA A 130 -2.54 -17.39 11.84
CA ALA A 130 -3.21 -18.63 11.45
C ALA A 130 -3.69 -19.42 12.68
N GLN A 131 -2.89 -19.45 13.74
CA GLN A 131 -3.28 -20.10 15.01
C GLN A 131 -4.46 -19.36 15.67
N GLU A 132 -4.38 -18.02 15.73
CA GLU A 132 -5.48 -17.22 16.28
C GLU A 132 -6.75 -17.40 15.45
N GLN A 133 -6.62 -17.39 14.14
CA GLN A 133 -7.76 -17.59 13.23
C GLN A 133 -8.38 -18.98 13.41
N ALA A 134 -7.54 -20.02 13.53
CA ALA A 134 -8.03 -21.38 13.78
C ALA A 134 -8.74 -21.50 15.12
N ALA A 135 -8.18 -20.88 16.17
CA ALA A 135 -8.81 -20.85 17.49
C ALA A 135 -10.16 -20.11 17.45
N TRP A 136 -10.21 -19.02 16.70
CA TRP A 136 -11.44 -18.22 16.53
C TRP A 136 -12.50 -19.02 15.78
N PHE A 137 -12.16 -19.72 14.70
CA PHE A 137 -13.11 -20.58 13.99
C PHE A 137 -13.56 -21.76 14.84
N ALA A 138 -12.67 -22.34 15.64
CA ALA A 138 -13.04 -23.41 16.57
C ALA A 138 -14.02 -22.90 17.64
N ALA A 139 -13.82 -21.68 18.12
CA ALA A 139 -14.76 -21.04 19.06
C ALA A 139 -16.12 -20.78 18.41
N LEU A 140 -16.14 -20.29 17.17
CA LEU A 140 -17.36 -20.05 16.41
C LEU A 140 -18.12 -21.35 16.10
N ALA A 141 -17.42 -22.47 15.95
CA ALA A 141 -18.04 -23.76 15.67
C ALA A 141 -18.72 -24.37 16.90
N ARG A 142 -18.42 -23.88 18.11
CA ARG A 142 -19.10 -24.34 19.34
C ARG A 142 -20.54 -23.87 19.35
N PRO A 143 -21.48 -24.72 19.73
CA PRO A 143 -22.85 -24.28 19.87
C PRO A 143 -22.96 -23.11 20.87
N MET A 144 -23.62 -22.07 20.44
CA MET A 144 -23.82 -20.90 21.26
C MET A 144 -24.85 -21.24 22.35
N ARG A 145 -24.40 -21.28 23.60
CA ARG A 145 -25.29 -21.66 24.74
C ARG A 145 -26.40 -20.67 24.94
N ASP A 146 -26.13 -19.40 24.79
CA ASP A 146 -27.14 -18.35 24.93
C ASP A 146 -26.85 -17.19 23.97
N PRO A 147 -27.52 -17.14 22.81
CA PRO A 147 -27.36 -16.07 21.86
C PRO A 147 -27.66 -14.67 22.41
N ARG A 148 -28.55 -14.59 23.38
CA ARG A 148 -28.95 -13.29 23.97
C ARG A 148 -27.80 -12.70 24.79
N LEU A 149 -27.11 -13.53 25.58
CA LEU A 149 -25.93 -13.08 26.33
C LEU A 149 -24.81 -12.61 25.43
N VAL A 150 -24.59 -13.29 24.30
CA VAL A 150 -23.58 -12.87 23.31
C VAL A 150 -23.96 -11.52 22.69
N ALA A 151 -25.23 -11.37 22.30
CA ALA A 151 -25.71 -10.12 21.71
C ALA A 151 -25.59 -8.95 22.72
N GLU A 152 -25.88 -9.20 23.95
CA GLU A 152 -25.80 -8.19 25.02
C GLU A 152 -24.33 -7.79 25.28
N GLY A 153 -23.44 -8.77 25.37
CA GLY A 153 -22.02 -8.54 25.53
C GLY A 153 -21.43 -7.71 24.36
N LEU A 154 -21.84 -8.01 23.13
CA LEU A 154 -21.42 -7.26 21.96
C LEU A 154 -21.94 -5.81 21.99
N LYS A 155 -23.21 -5.61 22.40
CA LYS A 155 -23.76 -4.26 22.56
C LYS A 155 -22.94 -3.43 23.56
N GLN A 156 -22.64 -4.06 24.72
CA GLN A 156 -21.83 -3.41 25.76
C GLN A 156 -20.42 -3.06 25.24
N ALA A 157 -19.79 -3.99 24.51
CA ALA A 157 -18.45 -3.76 23.95
C ALA A 157 -18.43 -2.63 22.91
N LEU A 158 -19.48 -2.53 22.08
CA LEU A 158 -19.63 -1.45 21.10
C LEU A 158 -19.84 -0.11 21.80
N ALA A 159 -20.69 -0.09 22.82
CA ALA A 159 -20.95 1.12 23.61
C ALA A 159 -19.69 1.61 24.34
N ALA A 160 -18.93 0.68 24.93
CA ALA A 160 -17.70 1.01 25.65
C ALA A 160 -16.63 1.62 24.74
N ARG A 161 -16.68 1.32 23.44
CA ARG A 161 -15.76 1.88 22.45
C ARG A 161 -16.33 3.08 21.69
N ALA A 162 -17.53 3.54 22.07
CA ALA A 162 -18.26 4.62 21.40
C ALA A 162 -18.40 4.37 19.88
N LEU A 163 -18.58 3.11 19.48
CA LEU A 163 -18.75 2.76 18.08
C LEU A 163 -20.23 2.87 17.69
N PRO A 164 -20.54 3.62 16.61
CA PRO A 164 -21.94 3.84 16.19
C PRO A 164 -22.51 2.65 15.41
N TRP A 165 -22.16 1.44 15.81
CA TRP A 165 -22.60 0.22 15.13
C TRP A 165 -23.82 -0.36 15.86
N THR A 166 -24.72 -0.91 15.08
CA THR A 166 -25.90 -1.62 15.60
C THR A 166 -25.80 -3.10 15.24
N LEU A 167 -26.16 -3.93 16.21
CA LEU A 167 -26.26 -5.36 15.96
C LEU A 167 -27.60 -5.66 15.28
N ARG A 168 -27.54 -6.45 14.23
CA ARG A 168 -28.72 -6.93 13.51
C ARG A 168 -28.69 -8.45 13.44
N GLU A 169 -29.71 -9.08 13.95
CA GLU A 169 -29.88 -10.52 13.83
C GLU A 169 -30.36 -10.84 12.41
N LEU A 170 -29.73 -11.82 11.79
CA LEU A 170 -30.08 -12.28 10.44
C LEU A 170 -30.60 -13.72 10.54
N GLU A 171 -31.74 -13.94 9.92
CA GLU A 171 -32.51 -15.17 10.06
C GLU A 171 -31.87 -16.41 9.42
N SER A 172 -30.89 -16.22 8.55
CA SER A 172 -30.32 -17.34 7.83
C SER A 172 -28.99 -16.97 7.18
N PRO A 173 -28.13 -17.94 6.83
CA PRO A 173 -26.91 -17.69 6.05
C PRO A 173 -27.18 -17.03 4.69
N ARG A 174 -28.38 -17.26 4.11
CA ARG A 174 -28.77 -16.59 2.86
C ARG A 174 -29.04 -15.10 3.09
N ALA A 175 -29.71 -14.76 4.21
CA ALA A 175 -29.91 -13.36 4.60
C ALA A 175 -28.58 -12.67 4.90
N THR A 176 -27.63 -13.37 5.48
CA THR A 176 -26.28 -12.86 5.74
C THR A 176 -25.57 -12.51 4.42
N ARG A 177 -25.57 -13.43 3.44
CA ARG A 177 -24.98 -13.19 2.12
C ARG A 177 -25.64 -12.02 1.39
N ALA A 178 -26.96 -11.91 1.47
CA ALA A 178 -27.71 -10.81 0.86
C ALA A 178 -27.35 -9.46 1.50
N ALA A 179 -27.19 -9.43 2.83
CA ALA A 179 -26.79 -8.21 3.56
C ALA A 179 -25.38 -7.77 3.17
N TRP A 180 -24.43 -8.70 3.02
CA TRP A 180 -23.07 -8.41 2.56
C TRP A 180 -23.08 -7.84 1.13
N ALA A 181 -23.79 -8.48 0.22
CA ALA A 181 -23.90 -8.02 -1.16
C ALA A 181 -24.50 -6.60 -1.24
N ALA A 182 -25.51 -6.31 -0.41
CA ALA A 182 -26.13 -4.99 -0.35
C ALA A 182 -25.17 -3.93 0.21
N ARG A 183 -24.31 -4.31 1.17
CA ARG A 183 -23.26 -3.43 1.70
C ARG A 183 -22.23 -3.12 0.62
N ASP A 184 -21.70 -4.14 -0.06
CA ASP A 184 -20.72 -3.98 -1.11
C ASP A 184 -21.24 -3.07 -2.23
N ALA A 185 -22.51 -3.22 -2.60
CA ALA A 185 -23.15 -2.38 -3.62
C ALA A 185 -23.27 -0.91 -3.17
N ARG A 186 -23.52 -0.67 -1.88
CA ARG A 186 -23.57 0.70 -1.32
C ARG A 186 -22.18 1.33 -1.31
N ASP A 187 -21.17 0.57 -0.88
CA ASP A 187 -19.79 1.05 -0.82
C ASP A 187 -19.28 1.40 -2.23
N ALA A 188 -19.61 0.58 -3.23
CA ALA A 188 -19.29 0.84 -4.62
C ALA A 188 -19.97 2.10 -5.18
N ARG A 189 -21.22 2.36 -4.78
CA ARG A 189 -21.93 3.59 -5.17
C ARG A 189 -21.34 4.82 -4.52
N ALA A 190 -21.01 4.74 -3.22
CA ALA A 190 -20.39 5.83 -2.48
C ALA A 190 -19.01 6.19 -3.09
N ALA A 191 -18.22 5.18 -3.45
CA ALA A 191 -16.94 5.39 -4.12
C ALA A 191 -17.11 6.12 -5.46
N ARG A 192 -18.08 5.68 -6.29
CA ARG A 192 -18.35 6.33 -7.57
C ARG A 192 -18.80 7.79 -7.40
N ALA A 193 -19.64 8.06 -6.40
CA ALA A 193 -20.12 9.42 -6.12
C ALA A 193 -18.95 10.32 -5.67
N ALA A 194 -18.05 9.79 -4.86
CA ALA A 194 -16.85 10.52 -4.42
C ALA A 194 -15.94 10.86 -5.62
N TRP A 195 -15.74 9.90 -6.53
CA TRP A 195 -14.97 10.13 -7.76
C TRP A 195 -15.60 11.22 -8.64
N ALA A 196 -16.90 11.14 -8.87
CA ALA A 196 -17.63 12.15 -9.66
C ALA A 196 -17.55 13.55 -9.03
N ALA A 197 -17.62 13.62 -7.70
CA ALA A 197 -17.50 14.89 -6.98
C ALA A 197 -16.08 15.46 -7.08
N TRP A 198 -15.08 14.60 -7.17
CA TRP A 198 -13.68 15.02 -7.34
C TRP A 198 -13.43 15.55 -8.76
N ASP A 199 -13.91 14.81 -9.77
CA ASP A 199 -13.80 15.21 -11.19
C ASP A 199 -14.48 16.57 -11.45
N ALA A 200 -15.60 16.83 -10.76
CA ALA A 200 -16.34 18.11 -10.92
C ALA A 200 -15.61 19.32 -10.33
N ARG A 201 -14.56 19.11 -9.56
CA ARG A 201 -13.75 20.18 -8.95
C ARG A 201 -12.44 20.45 -9.69
N ALA A 202 -12.09 19.60 -10.66
CA ALA A 202 -10.87 19.72 -11.47
C ALA A 202 -11.10 20.57 -12.72
#